data_46fd3041473359ba4121cdc094d711c1
#
_entry.id   46fd3041473359ba4121cdc094d711c1
#
_cell.length_a   1.000
_cell.length_b   1.000
_cell.length_c   1.000
_cell.angle_alpha   90.00
_cell.angle_beta   90.00
_cell.angle_gamma   90.00
#
_symmetry.space_group_name_H-M   'P 1'
#
loop_
_entity.id
_entity.type
_entity.pdbx_description
1 polymer ?
#
loop_
_entity_poly.entity_id
_entity_poly.type
_entity_poly.pdbx_seq_one_letter_code
_entity_poly.pdbx_strand_id
1 'polypeptide(L)'
;GFLKFKFNTKLNQDFLKLDLFSKGLDLENSEYIIGNRKISFKKGTFKSNFKFNKSSKRTFCEGRFSFTNLKIKPEDFAENINSDSTRFFCKDNNLIGNSEKLNYGTLTSNFNLNVPFNKSSNNIDLIGSIGYINSLNPDIKLSGNIPYWFDRRGINFGDIDTSFKINRTQLSNLNIFRKNDIRGFITAKGELKGKITDPDISINFNVDYPHFKGIRIREIWEGDIKNENN
;
A
#
# COMPACT_ATOMS: atom_id res chain seq x y z
N GLY A 1 -0.15 11.04 -25.46
CA GLY A 1 0.55 11.73 -24.37
C GLY A 1 2.05 11.50 -24.46
N PHE A 2 2.84 12.29 -23.76
CA PHE A 2 4.29 12.11 -23.68
C PHE A 2 4.77 12.21 -22.23
N LEU A 3 5.81 11.47 -21.91
CA LEU A 3 6.56 11.56 -20.66
C LEU A 3 7.94 12.13 -20.95
N LYS A 4 8.27 13.25 -20.33
CA LYS A 4 9.63 13.77 -20.31
C LYS A 4 10.25 13.37 -18.98
N PHE A 5 11.26 12.53 -19.06
CA PHE A 5 12.02 12.03 -17.93
C PHE A 5 13.45 12.56 -18.01
N LYS A 6 13.92 13.16 -16.95
CA LYS A 6 15.30 13.57 -16.81
C LYS A 6 15.85 13.04 -15.50
N PHE A 7 16.81 12.14 -15.62
CA PHE A 7 17.47 11.51 -14.49
C PHE A 7 18.96 11.86 -14.55
N ASN A 8 19.49 12.36 -13.45
CA ASN A 8 20.89 12.67 -13.28
C ASN A 8 21.36 12.09 -11.96
N THR A 9 22.40 11.26 -11.99
CA THR A 9 23.07 10.76 -10.80
C THR A 9 24.57 10.94 -10.94
N LYS A 10 25.22 11.27 -9.83
CA LYS A 10 26.69 11.29 -9.70
C LYS A 10 27.06 10.31 -8.61
N LEU A 11 27.51 9.14 -8.98
CA LEU A 11 27.84 8.02 -8.08
C LEU A 11 28.85 8.39 -6.97
N ASN A 12 29.73 9.35 -7.22
CA ASN A 12 30.77 9.76 -6.27
C ASN A 12 30.34 10.89 -5.32
N GLN A 13 29.12 11.41 -5.41
CA GLN A 13 28.68 12.60 -4.67
C GLN A 13 27.33 12.46 -3.96
N ASP A 14 26.82 11.25 -3.79
CA ASP A 14 25.46 11.01 -3.24
C ASP A 14 24.40 11.96 -3.83
N PHE A 15 24.49 12.17 -5.15
CA PHE A 15 23.61 13.09 -5.85
C PHE A 15 22.63 12.32 -6.72
N LEU A 16 21.34 12.61 -6.52
CA LEU A 16 20.23 12.08 -7.33
C LEU A 16 19.30 13.23 -7.71
N LYS A 17 19.09 13.44 -8.99
CA LYS A 17 18.10 14.39 -9.49
C LYS A 17 17.12 13.68 -10.42
N LEU A 18 15.83 13.85 -10.14
CA LEU A 18 14.73 13.30 -10.91
C LEU A 18 13.74 14.41 -11.26
N ASP A 19 13.55 14.65 -12.54
CA ASP A 19 12.53 15.55 -13.06
C ASP A 19 11.54 14.73 -13.90
N LEU A 20 10.27 14.70 -13.50
CA LEU A 20 9.18 14.01 -14.19
C LEU A 20 8.17 15.04 -14.70
N PHE A 21 7.93 15.05 -16.00
CA PHE A 21 6.92 15.89 -16.60
C PHE A 21 6.06 15.09 -17.58
N SER A 22 4.75 15.14 -17.38
CA SER A 22 3.75 14.58 -18.31
C SER A 22 2.45 15.37 -18.24
N LYS A 23 1.92 15.77 -19.39
CA LYS A 23 0.59 16.39 -19.49
C LYS A 23 -0.55 15.36 -19.47
N GLY A 24 -0.24 14.10 -19.68
CA GLY A 24 -1.19 12.98 -19.72
C GLY A 24 -0.60 11.87 -20.58
N LEU A 25 0.11 10.94 -19.95
CA LEU A 25 0.59 9.71 -20.59
C LEU A 25 -0.51 8.66 -20.43
N ASP A 26 -0.96 8.12 -21.53
CA ASP A 26 -1.82 6.95 -21.53
C ASP A 26 -0.99 5.72 -21.20
N LEU A 27 -1.43 4.97 -20.20
CA LEU A 27 -0.75 3.76 -19.72
C LEU A 27 -1.40 2.48 -20.26
N GLU A 28 -2.44 2.61 -21.06
CA GLU A 28 -3.20 1.46 -21.56
C GLU A 28 -2.30 0.48 -22.29
N ASN A 29 -2.45 -0.81 -21.93
CA ASN A 29 -1.69 -1.93 -22.48
C ASN A 29 -0.16 -1.82 -22.33
N SER A 30 0.32 -1.04 -21.37
CA SER A 30 1.74 -0.99 -21.03
C SER A 30 2.11 -1.98 -19.94
N GLU A 31 3.35 -2.45 -19.96
CA GLU A 31 3.90 -3.37 -18.99
C GLU A 31 5.20 -2.85 -18.42
N TYR A 32 5.37 -3.01 -17.12
CA TYR A 32 6.56 -2.58 -16.40
C TYR A 32 7.05 -3.70 -15.49
N ILE A 33 8.35 -3.81 -15.36
CA ILE A 33 9.00 -4.72 -14.43
C ILE A 33 9.54 -3.88 -13.26
N ILE A 34 9.07 -4.16 -12.07
CA ILE A 34 9.54 -3.53 -10.83
C ILE A 34 10.18 -4.63 -9.97
N GLY A 35 11.51 -4.57 -9.85
CA GLY A 35 12.28 -5.69 -9.29
C GLY A 35 12.13 -6.92 -10.18
N ASN A 36 11.64 -8.03 -9.61
CA ASN A 36 11.40 -9.29 -10.33
C ASN A 36 9.91 -9.50 -10.67
N ARG A 37 9.06 -8.48 -10.50
CA ARG A 37 7.60 -8.60 -10.67
C ARG A 37 7.11 -7.78 -11.84
N LYS A 38 6.26 -8.39 -12.64
CA LYS A 38 5.60 -7.75 -13.79
C LYS A 38 4.30 -7.09 -13.34
N ILE A 39 4.12 -5.85 -13.76
CA ILE A 39 2.88 -5.09 -13.58
C ILE A 39 2.35 -4.69 -14.93
N SER A 40 1.15 -5.15 -15.27
CA SER A 40 0.47 -4.78 -16.52
C SER A 40 -0.55 -3.68 -16.24
N PHE A 41 -0.43 -2.58 -16.97
CA PHE A 41 -1.40 -1.49 -16.93
C PHE A 41 -2.47 -1.77 -17.99
N LYS A 42 -3.69 -2.02 -17.56
CA LYS A 42 -4.83 -2.27 -18.44
C LYS A 42 -5.54 -0.97 -18.86
N LYS A 43 -5.43 0.06 -18.01
CA LYS A 43 -5.95 1.39 -18.25
C LYS A 43 -5.32 2.38 -17.29
N GLY A 44 -5.26 3.64 -17.65
CA GLY A 44 -4.84 4.70 -16.75
C GLY A 44 -4.22 5.88 -17.47
N THR A 45 -4.26 7.03 -16.84
CA THR A 45 -3.57 8.23 -17.30
C THR A 45 -2.63 8.72 -16.23
N PHE A 46 -1.38 8.91 -16.58
CA PHE A 46 -0.34 9.48 -15.71
C PHE A 46 -0.11 10.95 -16.05
N LYS A 47 -0.21 11.81 -15.04
CA LYS A 47 0.14 13.23 -15.12
C LYS A 47 1.21 13.55 -14.10
N SER A 48 2.19 14.37 -14.48
CA SER A 48 3.28 14.71 -13.56
C SER A 48 3.86 16.09 -13.88
N ASN A 49 4.14 16.82 -12.83
CA ASN A 49 5.07 17.92 -12.78
C ASN A 49 5.79 17.82 -11.42
N PHE A 50 6.80 16.96 -11.35
CA PHE A 50 7.44 16.56 -10.11
C PHE A 50 8.94 16.62 -10.25
N LYS A 51 9.58 17.15 -9.23
CA LYS A 51 11.04 17.23 -9.12
C LYS A 51 11.48 16.66 -7.79
N PHE A 52 12.52 15.88 -7.82
CA PHE A 52 13.20 15.38 -6.65
C PHE A 52 14.70 15.60 -6.79
N ASN A 53 15.33 16.07 -5.74
CA ASN A 53 16.75 16.30 -5.71
C ASN A 53 17.30 15.86 -4.35
N LYS A 54 18.24 14.93 -4.37
CA LYS A 54 19.01 14.52 -3.20
C LYS A 54 20.47 14.88 -3.41
N SER A 55 21.05 15.50 -2.43
CA SER A 55 22.50 15.74 -2.32
C SER A 55 22.97 15.32 -0.93
N SER A 56 24.30 15.25 -0.73
CA SER A 56 24.90 14.95 0.59
C SER A 56 24.43 15.89 1.71
N LYS A 57 24.01 17.10 1.38
CA LYS A 57 23.61 18.13 2.34
C LYS A 57 22.10 18.32 2.46
N ARG A 58 21.34 17.94 1.44
CA ARG A 58 19.91 18.29 1.37
C ARG A 58 19.15 17.35 0.45
N THR A 59 17.98 16.93 0.90
CA THR A 59 16.97 16.29 0.06
C THR A 59 15.79 17.24 -0.10
N PHE A 60 15.28 17.33 -1.32
CA PHE A 60 14.23 18.27 -1.67
C PHE A 60 13.29 17.65 -2.70
N CYS A 61 12.01 17.87 -2.51
CA CYS A 61 11.01 17.55 -3.52
C CYS A 61 10.06 18.72 -3.77
N GLU A 62 9.55 18.81 -4.97
CA GLU A 62 8.61 19.83 -5.41
C GLU A 62 7.62 19.26 -6.43
N GLY A 63 6.38 19.77 -6.40
CA GLY A 63 5.38 19.46 -7.39
C GLY A 63 4.52 18.26 -7.07
N ARG A 64 3.94 17.64 -8.10
CA ARG A 64 2.96 16.56 -7.95
C ARG A 64 2.97 15.60 -9.12
N PHE A 65 2.48 14.37 -8.87
CA PHE A 65 2.10 13.42 -9.91
C PHE A 65 0.82 12.68 -9.51
N SER A 66 0.13 12.16 -10.49
CA SER A 66 -1.14 11.47 -10.25
C SER A 66 -1.43 10.43 -11.31
N PHE A 67 -2.17 9.42 -10.88
CA PHE A 67 -2.79 8.43 -11.75
C PHE A 67 -4.31 8.62 -11.69
N THR A 68 -4.98 8.58 -12.83
CA THR A 68 -6.44 8.65 -12.92
C THR A 68 -6.96 7.49 -13.74
N ASN A 69 -8.13 6.96 -13.34
CA ASN A 69 -8.76 5.79 -13.96
C ASN A 69 -7.79 4.61 -14.09
N LEU A 70 -7.00 4.38 -13.05
CA LEU A 70 -5.96 3.37 -13.05
C LEU A 70 -6.56 1.97 -12.93
N LYS A 71 -6.13 1.07 -13.81
CA LYS A 71 -6.40 -0.36 -13.72
C LYS A 71 -5.12 -1.13 -13.98
N ILE A 72 -4.61 -1.78 -12.94
CA ILE A 72 -3.37 -2.55 -12.99
C ILE A 72 -3.61 -4.01 -12.65
N LYS A 73 -2.79 -4.87 -13.22
CA LYS A 73 -2.75 -6.30 -12.94
C LYS A 73 -1.33 -6.68 -12.53
N PRO A 74 -1.02 -6.72 -11.23
CA PRO A 74 0.22 -7.32 -10.76
C PRO A 74 0.21 -8.84 -11.05
N GLU A 75 1.37 -9.42 -11.33
CA GLU A 75 1.52 -10.82 -11.74
C GLU A 75 0.95 -11.79 -10.71
N ASP A 76 1.23 -11.54 -9.42
CA ASP A 76 0.84 -12.42 -8.31
C ASP A 76 -0.61 -12.22 -7.84
N PHE A 77 -1.35 -11.27 -8.40
CA PHE A 77 -2.70 -10.95 -7.96
C PHE A 77 -3.76 -11.62 -8.83
N ALA A 78 -4.75 -12.26 -8.20
CA ALA A 78 -5.85 -12.92 -8.91
C ALA A 78 -6.72 -11.94 -9.71
N GLU A 79 -6.90 -10.71 -9.18
CA GLU A 79 -7.76 -9.68 -9.77
C GLU A 79 -7.01 -8.38 -10.07
N ASN A 80 -7.65 -7.48 -10.80
CA ASN A 80 -7.10 -6.16 -11.06
C ASN A 80 -7.25 -5.26 -9.82
N ILE A 81 -6.29 -4.36 -9.65
CA ILE A 81 -6.39 -3.22 -8.74
C ILE A 81 -6.88 -2.03 -9.57
N ASN A 82 -7.95 -1.38 -9.13
CA ASN A 82 -8.52 -0.22 -9.80
C ASN A 82 -8.47 0.99 -8.85
N SER A 83 -8.20 2.16 -9.38
CA SER A 83 -8.28 3.42 -8.63
C SER A 83 -8.83 4.53 -9.52
N ASP A 84 -9.80 5.26 -9.03
CA ASP A 84 -10.32 6.44 -9.73
C ASP A 84 -9.28 7.55 -9.74
N SER A 85 -8.61 7.76 -8.62
CA SER A 85 -7.56 8.77 -8.47
C SER A 85 -6.57 8.40 -7.37
N THR A 86 -5.30 8.34 -7.74
CA THR A 86 -4.19 8.26 -6.80
C THR A 86 -3.28 9.46 -7.03
N ARG A 87 -3.01 10.23 -5.98
CA ARG A 87 -2.29 11.51 -6.06
C ARG A 87 -1.10 11.51 -5.12
N PHE A 88 -0.02 12.10 -5.61
CA PHE A 88 1.17 12.38 -4.82
C PHE A 88 1.59 13.83 -5.01
N PHE A 89 1.93 14.49 -3.93
CA PHE A 89 2.40 15.87 -3.96
C PHE A 89 3.43 16.13 -2.87
N CYS A 90 4.35 17.05 -3.15
CA CYS A 90 5.31 17.50 -2.16
C CYS A 90 4.79 18.73 -1.41
N LYS A 91 4.80 18.66 -0.08
CA LYS A 91 4.51 19.76 0.82
C LYS A 91 5.50 19.74 1.97
N ASP A 92 6.13 20.90 2.25
CA ASP A 92 7.08 21.07 3.34
C ASP A 92 8.18 19.99 3.35
N ASN A 93 8.67 19.65 2.15
CA ASN A 93 9.66 18.60 1.89
C ASN A 93 9.24 17.19 2.29
N ASN A 94 7.94 16.93 2.37
CA ASN A 94 7.35 15.61 2.50
C ASN A 94 6.66 15.23 1.19
N LEU A 95 6.82 13.99 0.74
CA LEU A 95 5.97 13.43 -0.30
C LEU A 95 4.73 12.84 0.35
N ILE A 96 3.59 13.45 0.07
CA ILE A 96 2.30 13.00 0.56
C ILE A 96 1.59 12.27 -0.56
N GLY A 97 1.20 11.03 -0.31
CA GLY A 97 0.41 10.20 -1.22
C GLY A 97 -0.96 9.91 -0.66
N ASN A 98 -1.97 9.96 -1.49
CA ASN A 98 -3.31 9.52 -1.12
C ASN A 98 -4.01 8.82 -2.28
N SER A 99 -4.83 7.86 -1.95
CA SER A 99 -5.77 7.24 -2.87
C SER A 99 -7.12 7.07 -2.19
N GLU A 100 -8.14 7.51 -2.88
CA GLU A 100 -9.52 7.23 -2.54
C GLU A 100 -10.02 6.12 -3.46
N LYS A 101 -10.75 5.14 -2.90
CA LYS A 101 -11.36 4.05 -3.67
C LYS A 101 -10.36 3.24 -4.49
N LEU A 102 -9.33 2.74 -3.85
CA LEU A 102 -8.50 1.68 -4.42
C LEU A 102 -9.25 0.35 -4.29
N ASN A 103 -9.70 -0.21 -5.38
CA ASN A 103 -10.55 -1.40 -5.39
C ASN A 103 -9.77 -2.65 -5.83
N TYR A 104 -9.97 -3.75 -5.12
CA TYR A 104 -9.48 -5.09 -5.45
C TYR A 104 -10.62 -6.09 -5.27
N GLY A 105 -11.18 -6.59 -6.37
CA GLY A 105 -12.40 -7.40 -6.31
C GLY A 105 -13.55 -6.65 -5.66
N THR A 106 -14.07 -7.17 -4.58
CA THR A 106 -15.16 -6.56 -3.79
C THR A 106 -14.67 -5.65 -2.66
N LEU A 107 -13.35 -5.56 -2.47
CA LEU A 107 -12.74 -4.72 -1.45
C LEU A 107 -12.46 -3.32 -1.99
N THR A 108 -12.67 -2.32 -1.17
CA THR A 108 -12.23 -0.95 -1.41
C THR A 108 -11.31 -0.51 -0.29
N SER A 109 -10.28 0.23 -0.64
CA SER A 109 -9.35 0.78 0.33
C SER A 109 -9.07 2.25 0.07
N ASN A 110 -8.75 2.96 1.13
CA ASN A 110 -8.17 4.29 1.10
C ASN A 110 -6.82 4.23 1.78
N PHE A 111 -5.85 4.97 1.28
CA PHE A 111 -4.58 5.11 1.97
C PHE A 111 -4.09 6.55 1.96
N ASN A 112 -3.36 6.90 3.01
CA ASN A 112 -2.56 8.10 3.12
C ASN A 112 -1.13 7.69 3.44
N LEU A 113 -0.19 8.25 2.71
CA LEU A 113 1.24 8.00 2.82
C LEU A 113 1.94 9.34 3.04
N ASN A 114 2.85 9.38 4.01
CA ASN A 114 3.73 10.52 4.23
C ASN A 114 5.18 10.06 4.24
N VAL A 115 5.98 10.58 3.32
CA VAL A 115 7.40 10.27 3.17
C VAL A 115 8.21 11.55 3.42
N PRO A 116 8.72 11.75 4.64
CA PRO A 116 9.52 12.92 4.96
C PRO A 116 10.94 12.81 4.39
N PHE A 117 11.48 13.90 3.83
CA PHE A 117 12.84 13.94 3.27
C PHE A 117 13.81 14.79 4.10
N ASN A 118 13.45 15.14 5.32
CA ASN A 118 14.13 16.18 6.10
C ASN A 118 15.26 15.69 7.01
N LYS A 119 15.38 14.39 7.24
CA LYS A 119 16.24 13.83 8.30
C LYS A 119 17.17 12.73 7.77
N SER A 120 18.21 12.45 8.53
CA SER A 120 19.13 11.34 8.28
C SER A 120 18.48 9.97 8.43
N SER A 121 17.50 9.84 9.30
CA SER A 121 16.61 8.69 9.41
C SER A 121 15.18 9.15 9.16
N ASN A 122 14.53 8.58 8.20
CA ASN A 122 13.16 8.93 7.83
C ASN A 122 12.26 7.72 8.02
N ASN A 123 11.05 7.98 8.48
CA ASN A 123 9.99 6.98 8.55
C ASN A 123 8.90 7.35 7.56
N ILE A 124 8.47 6.38 6.78
CA ILE A 124 7.27 6.48 5.97
C ILE A 124 6.09 6.22 6.90
N ASP A 125 5.21 7.19 7.06
CA ASP A 125 3.96 6.99 7.79
C ASP A 125 2.89 6.49 6.82
N LEU A 126 2.28 5.38 7.15
CA LEU A 126 1.20 4.77 6.37
C LEU A 126 -0.05 4.69 7.22
N ILE A 127 -1.15 5.24 6.73
CA ILE A 127 -2.48 5.08 7.31
C ILE A 127 -3.40 4.60 6.20
N GLY A 128 -4.10 3.52 6.44
CA GLY A 128 -5.01 2.94 5.47
C GLY A 128 -6.28 2.39 6.09
N SER A 129 -7.27 2.17 5.24
CA SER A 129 -8.49 1.48 5.60
C SER A 129 -8.96 0.61 4.45
N ILE A 130 -9.50 -0.55 4.78
CA ILE A 130 -10.05 -1.51 3.81
C ILE A 130 -11.48 -1.83 4.25
N GLY A 131 -12.41 -1.82 3.32
CA GLY A 131 -13.80 -2.19 3.55
C GLY A 131 -14.40 -2.79 2.29
N TYR A 132 -15.71 -3.02 2.31
CA TYR A 132 -16.47 -3.43 1.13
C TYR A 132 -16.89 -2.21 0.34
N ILE A 133 -17.04 -2.36 -0.98
CA ILE A 133 -17.38 -1.27 -1.91
C ILE A 133 -18.63 -0.50 -1.48
N ASN A 134 -19.56 -1.14 -0.77
CA ASN A 134 -20.79 -0.52 -0.27
C ASN A 134 -20.84 -0.35 1.25
N SER A 135 -19.73 -0.52 1.95
CA SER A 135 -19.67 -0.33 3.40
C SER A 135 -19.51 1.15 3.75
N LEU A 136 -20.34 1.64 4.66
CA LEU A 136 -20.24 3.01 5.19
C LEU A 136 -19.02 3.19 6.12
N ASN A 137 -18.57 2.11 6.75
CA ASN A 137 -17.43 2.12 7.66
C ASN A 137 -16.37 1.13 7.17
N PRO A 138 -15.07 1.47 7.24
CA PRO A 138 -14.02 0.53 6.91
C PRO A 138 -13.98 -0.61 7.93
N ASP A 139 -13.93 -1.84 7.43
CA ASP A 139 -13.87 -3.04 8.25
C ASP A 139 -12.47 -3.23 8.87
N ILE A 140 -11.43 -2.83 8.13
CA ILE A 140 -10.03 -2.97 8.54
C ILE A 140 -9.37 -1.58 8.53
N LYS A 141 -8.69 -1.25 9.61
CA LYS A 141 -7.82 -0.07 9.70
C LYS A 141 -6.40 -0.52 9.83
N LEU A 142 -5.51 0.15 9.12
CA LEU A 142 -4.08 -0.10 9.08
C LEU A 142 -3.34 1.18 9.43
N SER A 143 -2.31 1.07 10.28
CA SER A 143 -1.38 2.17 10.54
C SER A 143 0.01 1.59 10.78
N GLY A 144 1.04 2.28 10.29
CA GLY A 144 2.40 1.80 10.48
C GLY A 144 3.45 2.79 10.04
N ASN A 145 4.65 2.45 10.45
CA ASN A 145 5.87 3.20 10.14
C ASN A 145 6.86 2.27 9.44
N ILE A 146 7.47 2.76 8.38
CA ILE A 146 8.49 2.03 7.63
C ILE A 146 9.74 2.91 7.61
N PRO A 147 10.78 2.58 8.37
CA PRO A 147 12.05 3.28 8.30
C PRO A 147 12.66 3.14 6.93
N TYR A 148 13.24 4.21 6.41
CA TYR A 148 13.95 4.15 5.16
C TYR A 148 15.17 5.09 5.14
N TRP A 149 16.15 4.75 4.28
CA TRP A 149 17.31 5.57 4.02
C TRP A 149 17.78 5.42 2.58
N PHE A 150 18.52 6.40 2.13
CA PHE A 150 19.16 6.34 0.83
C PHE A 150 20.62 5.95 1.00
N ASP A 151 21.08 5.02 0.21
CA ASP A 151 22.49 4.72 0.03
C ASP A 151 22.91 4.85 -1.44
N ARG A 152 24.13 4.39 -1.77
CA ARG A 152 24.66 4.43 -3.14
C ARG A 152 23.92 3.51 -4.11
N ARG A 153 23.20 2.52 -3.62
CA ARG A 153 22.46 1.53 -4.41
C ARG A 153 21.00 1.93 -4.61
N GLY A 154 20.49 2.88 -3.84
CA GLY A 154 19.11 3.35 -3.95
C GLY A 154 18.42 3.61 -2.62
N ILE A 155 17.14 3.25 -2.56
CA ILE A 155 16.32 3.34 -1.35
C ILE A 155 16.37 1.99 -0.64
N ASN A 156 16.69 2.01 0.63
CA ASN A 156 16.63 0.86 1.52
C ASN A 156 15.50 1.06 2.53
N PHE A 157 14.93 -0.04 2.98
CA PHE A 157 13.87 -0.05 3.98
C PHE A 157 14.36 -0.82 5.21
N GLY A 158 14.04 -0.29 6.38
CA GLY A 158 14.23 -0.97 7.65
C GLY A 158 13.06 -1.90 7.98
N ASP A 159 13.06 -2.36 9.21
CA ASP A 159 12.00 -3.22 9.71
C ASP A 159 10.70 -2.44 9.82
N ILE A 160 9.63 -3.03 9.35
CA ILE A 160 8.29 -2.46 9.46
C ILE A 160 7.78 -2.60 10.89
N ASP A 161 6.98 -1.63 11.31
CA ASP A 161 6.16 -1.71 12.51
C ASP A 161 4.77 -1.18 12.14
N THR A 162 3.88 -2.13 11.89
CA THR A 162 2.54 -1.85 11.36
C THR A 162 1.51 -2.58 12.19
N SER A 163 0.49 -1.88 12.62
CA SER A 163 -0.66 -2.44 13.33
C SER A 163 -1.91 -2.40 12.46
N PHE A 164 -2.78 -3.37 12.64
CA PHE A 164 -4.10 -3.37 12.03
C PHE A 164 -5.19 -3.74 13.02
N LYS A 165 -6.39 -3.26 12.74
CA LYS A 165 -7.59 -3.57 13.50
C LYS A 165 -8.72 -3.92 12.53
N ILE A 166 -9.32 -5.09 12.75
CA ILE A 166 -10.56 -5.52 12.10
C ILE A 166 -11.69 -5.18 13.05
N ASN A 167 -12.58 -4.30 12.62
CA ASN A 167 -13.82 -4.05 13.34
C ASN A 167 -14.79 -5.18 13.00
N ARG A 168 -15.82 -5.39 13.82
CA ARG A 168 -16.82 -6.44 13.69
C ARG A 168 -17.29 -6.66 12.25
N THR A 169 -16.56 -7.52 11.53
CA THR A 169 -16.69 -7.77 10.08
C THR A 169 -17.26 -9.14 9.85
N GLN A 170 -18.20 -9.28 8.93
CA GLN A 170 -18.77 -10.60 8.59
C GLN A 170 -17.75 -11.46 7.82
N LEU A 171 -17.41 -12.64 8.32
CA LEU A 171 -16.43 -13.54 7.72
C LEU A 171 -16.77 -13.93 6.27
N SER A 172 -18.04 -14.15 5.98
CA SER A 172 -18.51 -14.50 4.62
C SER A 172 -18.26 -13.39 3.58
N ASN A 173 -17.90 -12.21 4.03
CA ASN A 173 -17.47 -11.13 3.18
C ASN A 173 -16.08 -11.40 2.57
N LEU A 174 -15.22 -12.16 3.19
CA LEU A 174 -13.94 -12.59 2.66
C LEU A 174 -14.12 -13.87 1.83
N ASN A 175 -13.70 -13.84 0.57
CA ASN A 175 -13.91 -14.93 -0.39
C ASN A 175 -13.43 -16.29 0.13
N ILE A 176 -12.33 -16.34 0.87
CA ILE A 176 -11.78 -17.56 1.41
C ILE A 176 -12.74 -18.23 2.42
N PHE A 177 -13.38 -17.45 3.28
CA PHE A 177 -14.33 -17.95 4.26
C PHE A 177 -15.68 -18.30 3.62
N ARG A 178 -16.13 -17.51 2.65
CA ARG A 178 -17.36 -17.77 1.91
C ARG A 178 -17.30 -19.08 1.14
N LYS A 179 -16.19 -19.38 0.48
CA LYS A 179 -15.98 -20.63 -0.26
C LYS A 179 -16.00 -21.86 0.63
N ASN A 180 -15.58 -21.72 1.87
CA ASN A 180 -15.55 -22.79 2.85
C ASN A 180 -16.80 -22.83 3.78
N ASP A 181 -17.83 -22.02 3.46
CA ASP A 181 -19.06 -21.84 4.25
C ASP A 181 -18.77 -21.53 5.74
N ILE A 182 -17.79 -20.66 5.96
CA ILE A 182 -17.45 -20.13 7.28
C ILE A 182 -18.14 -18.79 7.43
N ARG A 183 -18.97 -18.66 8.48
CA ARG A 183 -19.73 -17.45 8.78
C ARG A 183 -19.53 -17.05 10.23
N GLY A 184 -19.92 -15.83 10.56
CA GLY A 184 -19.77 -15.21 11.87
C GLY A 184 -19.22 -13.80 11.72
N PHE A 185 -18.99 -13.12 12.82
CA PHE A 185 -18.44 -11.78 12.85
C PHE A 185 -17.06 -11.81 13.52
N ILE A 186 -16.04 -11.42 12.80
CA ILE A 186 -14.68 -11.33 13.34
C ILE A 186 -14.38 -9.92 13.83
N THR A 187 -13.77 -9.86 14.99
CA THR A 187 -13.05 -8.70 15.52
C THR A 187 -11.62 -9.12 15.73
N ALA A 188 -10.65 -8.38 15.25
CA ALA A 188 -9.25 -8.72 15.44
C ALA A 188 -8.38 -7.49 15.60
N LYS A 189 -7.22 -7.71 16.23
CA LYS A 189 -6.10 -6.76 16.26
C LYS A 189 -4.85 -7.54 15.92
N GLY A 190 -3.94 -6.92 15.19
CA GLY A 190 -2.68 -7.58 14.86
C GLY A 190 -1.58 -6.58 14.56
N GLU A 191 -0.39 -7.12 14.49
CA GLU A 191 0.85 -6.40 14.21
C GLU A 191 1.64 -7.16 13.14
N LEU A 192 2.35 -6.41 12.32
CA LEU A 192 3.33 -6.87 11.35
C LEU A 192 4.64 -6.19 11.69
N LYS A 193 5.65 -6.93 12.06
CA LYS A 193 6.97 -6.41 12.46
C LYS A 193 8.09 -7.08 11.70
N GLY A 194 9.25 -6.43 11.61
CA GLY A 194 10.44 -7.00 10.99
C GLY A 194 10.57 -6.68 9.51
N LYS A 195 11.19 -7.54 8.73
CA LYS A 195 11.51 -7.27 7.32
C LYS A 195 10.25 -7.19 6.46
N ILE A 196 10.18 -6.19 5.55
CA ILE A 196 9.06 -6.05 4.60
C ILE A 196 8.80 -7.31 3.77
N THR A 197 9.86 -8.03 3.42
CA THR A 197 9.77 -9.23 2.57
C THR A 197 9.30 -10.46 3.32
N ASP A 198 9.44 -10.45 4.65
CA ASP A 198 9.15 -11.60 5.51
C ASP A 198 8.85 -11.09 6.94
N PRO A 199 7.66 -10.48 7.16
CA PRO A 199 7.32 -9.92 8.44
C PRO A 199 6.83 -10.96 9.43
N ASP A 200 7.17 -10.77 10.69
CA ASP A 200 6.55 -11.45 11.80
C ASP A 200 5.09 -10.98 11.94
N ILE A 201 4.18 -11.92 12.09
CA ILE A 201 2.75 -11.66 12.16
C ILE A 201 2.24 -12.10 13.54
N SER A 202 1.56 -11.20 14.22
CA SER A 202 0.82 -11.50 15.46
C SER A 202 -0.61 -11.04 15.32
N ILE A 203 -1.58 -11.93 15.50
CA ILE A 203 -3.02 -11.64 15.40
C ILE A 203 -3.73 -12.22 16.60
N ASN A 204 -4.48 -11.38 17.30
CA ASN A 204 -5.46 -11.77 18.31
C ASN A 204 -6.86 -11.54 17.72
N PHE A 205 -7.71 -12.56 17.77
CA PHE A 205 -9.04 -12.49 17.15
C PHE A 205 -10.13 -13.11 18.02
N ASN A 206 -11.34 -12.65 17.76
CA ASN A 206 -12.57 -13.15 18.33
C ASN A 206 -13.61 -13.29 17.22
N VAL A 207 -14.33 -14.39 17.18
CA VAL A 207 -15.42 -14.64 16.22
C VAL A 207 -16.73 -14.89 16.97
N ASP A 208 -17.66 -13.95 16.82
CA ASP A 208 -19.01 -14.07 17.33
C ASP A 208 -19.88 -14.90 16.38
N TYR A 209 -20.75 -15.73 16.94
CA TYR A 209 -21.72 -16.54 16.20
C TYR A 209 -21.11 -17.36 15.05
N PRO A 210 -20.05 -18.14 15.32
CA PRO A 210 -19.39 -18.91 14.27
C PRO A 210 -20.31 -20.00 13.72
N HIS A 211 -20.27 -20.14 12.37
CA HIS A 211 -20.91 -21.23 11.64
C HIS A 211 -19.88 -21.87 10.73
N PHE A 212 -19.90 -23.17 10.66
CA PHE A 212 -19.07 -23.95 9.75
C PHE A 212 -19.92 -24.98 9.03
N LYS A 213 -19.95 -24.93 7.70
CA LYS A 213 -20.73 -25.81 6.84
C LYS A 213 -22.20 -25.93 7.29
N GLY A 214 -22.84 -24.80 7.58
CA GLY A 214 -24.22 -24.73 8.02
C GLY A 214 -24.47 -25.05 9.50
N ILE A 215 -23.48 -25.54 10.23
CA ILE A 215 -23.61 -25.87 11.65
C ILE A 215 -23.29 -24.63 12.49
N ARG A 216 -24.22 -24.19 13.30
CA ARG A 216 -24.00 -23.12 14.27
C ARG A 216 -23.23 -23.63 15.47
N ILE A 217 -22.14 -22.97 15.79
CA ILE A 217 -21.34 -23.25 16.98
C ILE A 217 -21.78 -22.27 18.08
N ARG A 218 -22.08 -22.76 19.26
CA ARG A 218 -22.63 -21.93 20.36
C ARG A 218 -21.56 -21.12 21.07
N GLU A 219 -20.31 -21.58 20.97
CA GLU A 219 -19.17 -20.94 21.62
C GLU A 219 -18.58 -19.85 20.74
N ILE A 220 -18.03 -18.82 21.38
CA ILE A 220 -17.21 -17.79 20.71
C ILE A 220 -15.85 -18.43 20.40
N TRP A 221 -15.33 -18.19 19.22
CA TRP A 221 -13.97 -18.57 18.89
C TRP A 221 -13.01 -17.43 19.21
N GLU A 222 -12.06 -17.72 20.08
CA GLU A 222 -10.98 -16.81 20.42
C GLU A 222 -9.65 -17.50 20.12
N GLY A 223 -8.67 -16.73 19.65
CA GLY A 223 -7.37 -17.29 19.38
C GLY A 223 -6.32 -16.24 19.06
N ASP A 224 -5.09 -16.72 19.15
CA ASP A 224 -3.89 -16.00 18.79
C ASP A 224 -3.17 -16.74 17.67
N ILE A 225 -2.79 -16.02 16.64
CA ILE A 225 -1.94 -16.54 15.57
C ILE A 225 -0.64 -15.78 15.65
N LYS A 226 0.46 -16.52 15.76
CA LYS A 226 1.80 -15.96 15.68
C LYS A 226 2.59 -16.73 14.63
N ASN A 227 3.24 -16.01 13.74
CA ASN A 227 4.24 -16.54 12.85
C ASN A 227 5.53 -15.74 13.12
N GLU A 228 6.46 -16.37 13.80
CA GLU A 228 7.78 -15.81 14.07
C GLU A 228 8.76 -16.50 13.12
N ASN A 229 9.35 -15.72 12.24
CA ASN A 229 10.41 -16.23 11.36
C ASN A 229 11.72 -16.25 12.14
N ASN A 230 12.24 -17.42 12.41
CA ASN A 230 13.52 -17.64 13.08
C ASN A 230 14.72 -17.29 12.20
#